data_b6b83d7e78f1364eed9c284d31284ad7
#
_entry.id   b6b83d7e78f1364eed9c284d31284ad7
#
_cell.length_a   1.000
_cell.length_b   1.000
_cell.length_c   1.000
_cell.angle_alpha   90.00
_cell.angle_beta   90.00
_cell.angle_gamma   90.00
#
_symmetry.space_group_name_H-M   'P 1'
#
loop_
_entity.id
_entity.type
_entity.pdbx_description
1 polymer ?
#
loop_
_entity_poly.entity_id
_entity_poly.type
_entity_poly.pdbx_seq_one_letter_code
_entity_poly.pdbx_strand_id
1 'polypeptide(L)'
;MPLKARLVRRELLPFVAYFAALALDGLLHLLDLLWVGRWLGIPGVLLILGSTAYSLRKRKLIRSGHPATLLRWHEALAWLGSLLVLVHAGVHFNAILGWLAVAAMLINVGSGLTGKFLLDRSRHRLEEARQRMRARGLPEAELEDQLYWDSLTFDAVKQWRHVHFPITLAFAVLATAHIVAVFLFWGWK
;
A
#
# COMPACT_ATOMS: atom_id res chain seq x y z
N MET A 1 5.23 -1.12 27.99
CA MET A 1 4.19 -1.76 27.16
C MET A 1 4.78 -3.04 26.57
N PRO A 2 4.13 -4.21 26.73
CA PRO A 2 4.62 -5.48 26.21
C PRO A 2 4.72 -5.45 24.68
N LEU A 3 5.73 -6.12 24.15
CA LEU A 3 6.08 -6.15 22.72
C LEU A 3 4.86 -6.54 21.83
N LYS A 4 4.04 -7.49 22.30
CA LYS A 4 2.80 -7.91 21.65
C LYS A 4 1.79 -6.77 21.44
N ALA A 5 1.63 -5.87 22.40
CA ALA A 5 0.71 -4.73 22.29
C ALA A 5 1.17 -3.70 21.23
N ARG A 6 2.48 -3.52 21.05
CA ARG A 6 3.04 -2.65 20.00
C ARG A 6 2.83 -3.23 18.60
N LEU A 7 2.97 -4.56 18.45
CA LEU A 7 2.76 -5.24 17.17
C LEU A 7 1.30 -5.19 16.75
N VAL A 8 0.37 -5.55 17.65
CA VAL A 8 -1.08 -5.48 17.39
C VAL A 8 -1.51 -4.05 17.02
N ARG A 9 -1.01 -3.04 17.75
CA ARG A 9 -1.31 -1.63 17.45
C ARG A 9 -0.82 -1.22 16.05
N ARG A 10 0.34 -1.70 15.62
CA ARG A 10 0.92 -1.38 14.31
C ARG A 10 0.14 -2.02 13.16
N GLU A 11 -0.41 -3.22 13.37
CA GLU A 11 -1.23 -3.92 12.39
C GLU A 11 -2.63 -3.32 12.26
N LEU A 12 -3.22 -2.84 13.36
CA LEU A 12 -4.57 -2.24 13.38
C LEU A 12 -4.60 -0.79 12.87
N LEU A 13 -3.50 -0.05 12.98
CA LEU A 13 -3.45 1.36 12.61
C LEU A 13 -3.95 1.66 11.18
N PRO A 14 -3.62 0.87 10.12
CA PRO A 14 -4.15 1.11 8.80
C PRO A 14 -5.68 1.00 8.73
N PHE A 15 -6.25 -0.02 9.37
CA PHE A 15 -7.70 -0.23 9.37
C PHE A 15 -8.43 0.91 10.10
N VAL A 16 -7.93 1.30 11.28
CA VAL A 16 -8.48 2.42 12.05
C VAL A 16 -8.47 3.72 11.23
N ALA A 17 -7.39 3.97 10.48
CA ALA A 17 -7.30 5.18 9.66
C ALA A 17 -8.24 5.15 8.45
N TYR A 18 -8.48 3.99 7.82
CA TYR A 18 -9.50 3.88 6.77
C TYR A 18 -10.91 4.10 7.32
N PHE A 19 -11.24 3.55 8.50
CA PHE A 19 -12.51 3.83 9.16
C PHE A 19 -12.63 5.31 9.53
N ALA A 20 -11.55 5.95 10.01
CA ALA A 20 -11.55 7.38 10.30
C ALA A 20 -11.74 8.23 9.04
N ALA A 21 -11.17 7.84 7.90
CA ALA A 21 -11.39 8.52 6.63
C ALA A 21 -12.86 8.43 6.17
N LEU A 22 -13.49 7.27 6.31
CA LEU A 22 -14.92 7.10 6.02
C LEU A 22 -15.80 7.90 6.99
N ALA A 23 -15.45 7.93 8.29
CA ALA A 23 -16.15 8.74 9.28
C ALA A 23 -16.02 10.24 8.99
N LEU A 24 -14.82 10.67 8.56
CA LEU A 24 -14.57 12.05 8.13
C LEU A 24 -15.42 12.41 6.91
N ASP A 25 -15.52 11.53 5.92
CA ASP A 25 -16.39 11.74 4.76
C ASP A 25 -17.86 11.91 5.19
N GLY A 26 -18.38 11.04 6.05
CA GLY A 26 -19.72 11.17 6.63
C GLY A 26 -19.91 12.49 7.39
N LEU A 27 -18.91 12.95 8.13
CA LEU A 27 -18.94 14.23 8.84
C LEU A 27 -18.97 15.42 7.87
N LEU A 28 -18.20 15.37 6.78
CA LEU A 28 -18.22 16.42 5.74
C LEU A 28 -19.61 16.52 5.07
N HIS A 29 -20.31 15.42 4.89
CA HIS A 29 -21.69 15.40 4.40
C HIS A 29 -22.65 16.03 5.42
N LEU A 30 -22.55 15.68 6.70
CA LEU A 30 -23.41 16.23 7.75
C LEU A 30 -23.22 17.73 7.96
N LEU A 31 -22.00 18.24 7.76
CA LEU A 31 -21.65 19.65 7.93
C LEU A 31 -21.78 20.49 6.65
N ASP A 32 -22.21 19.88 5.54
CA ASP A 32 -22.28 20.52 4.21
C ASP A 32 -20.94 21.09 3.72
N LEU A 33 -19.84 20.42 4.10
CA LEU A 33 -18.47 20.79 3.76
C LEU A 33 -17.89 19.95 2.60
N LEU A 34 -18.75 19.53 1.65
CA LEU A 34 -18.38 18.67 0.51
C LEU A 34 -17.25 19.28 -0.35
N TRP A 35 -17.17 20.60 -0.41
CA TRP A 35 -16.11 21.29 -1.13
C TRP A 35 -14.71 20.94 -0.60
N VAL A 36 -14.54 20.70 0.70
CA VAL A 36 -13.27 20.26 1.30
C VAL A 36 -12.88 18.90 0.74
N GLY A 37 -13.80 17.93 0.76
CA GLY A 37 -13.58 16.60 0.23
C GLY A 37 -13.20 16.62 -1.27
N ARG A 38 -13.82 17.52 -2.04
CA ARG A 38 -13.50 17.71 -3.47
C ARG A 38 -12.03 18.07 -3.70
N TRP A 39 -11.49 18.99 -2.90
CA TRP A 39 -10.10 19.44 -3.05
C TRP A 39 -9.07 18.42 -2.54
N LEU A 40 -9.44 17.50 -1.67
CA LEU A 40 -8.53 16.47 -1.13
C LEU A 40 -8.01 15.48 -2.17
N GLY A 41 -8.70 15.35 -3.31
CA GLY A 41 -8.22 14.52 -4.42
C GLY A 41 -6.87 14.97 -4.98
N ILE A 42 -6.63 16.29 -5.08
CA ILE A 42 -5.37 16.84 -5.64
C ILE A 42 -4.16 16.45 -4.78
N PRO A 43 -4.08 16.83 -3.48
CA PRO A 43 -2.94 16.43 -2.66
C PRO A 43 -2.84 14.90 -2.53
N GLY A 44 -3.96 14.18 -2.52
CA GLY A 44 -3.96 12.72 -2.52
C GLY A 44 -3.22 12.12 -3.72
N VAL A 45 -3.55 12.58 -4.92
CA VAL A 45 -2.87 12.15 -6.16
C VAL A 45 -1.41 12.56 -6.17
N LEU A 46 -1.07 13.78 -5.74
CA LEU A 46 0.32 14.25 -5.67
C LEU A 46 1.18 13.39 -4.73
N LEU A 47 0.64 12.99 -3.58
CA LEU A 47 1.32 12.08 -2.66
C LEU A 47 1.53 10.70 -3.28
N ILE A 48 0.51 10.16 -3.95
CA ILE A 48 0.63 8.87 -4.64
C ILE A 48 1.66 8.95 -5.76
N LEU A 49 1.68 10.01 -6.55
CA LEU A 49 2.71 10.24 -7.56
C LEU A 49 4.11 10.35 -6.94
N GLY A 50 4.26 11.10 -5.84
CA GLY A 50 5.53 11.17 -5.10
C GLY A 50 6.02 9.80 -4.61
N SER A 51 5.09 8.91 -4.26
CA SER A 51 5.42 7.54 -3.84
C SER A 51 6.09 6.72 -4.94
N THR A 52 5.89 7.05 -6.21
CA THR A 52 6.49 6.33 -7.36
C THR A 52 8.02 6.48 -7.44
N ALA A 53 8.61 7.45 -6.74
CA ALA A 53 10.06 7.68 -6.71
C ALA A 53 10.85 6.40 -6.33
N TYR A 54 10.33 5.58 -5.40
CA TYR A 54 10.93 4.29 -5.08
C TYR A 54 10.94 3.34 -6.29
N SER A 55 9.82 3.27 -7.03
CA SER A 55 9.71 2.41 -8.22
C SER A 55 10.66 2.85 -9.33
N LEU A 56 10.82 4.16 -9.53
CA LEU A 56 11.78 4.73 -10.49
C LEU A 56 13.22 4.41 -10.08
N ARG A 57 13.55 4.54 -8.79
CA ARG A 57 14.87 4.18 -8.26
C ARG A 57 15.18 2.69 -8.42
N LYS A 58 14.21 1.83 -8.12
CA LYS A 58 14.33 0.37 -8.27
C LYS A 58 14.58 -0.05 -9.72
N ARG A 59 13.99 0.68 -10.67
CA ARG A 59 14.16 0.44 -12.13
C ARG A 59 15.40 1.14 -12.70
N LYS A 60 16.23 1.75 -11.83
CA LYS A 60 17.45 2.49 -12.22
C LYS A 60 17.19 3.71 -13.11
N LEU A 61 15.95 4.21 -13.18
CA LEU A 61 15.59 5.42 -13.92
C LEU A 61 16.09 6.68 -13.21
N ILE A 62 16.18 6.65 -11.88
CA ILE A 62 16.84 7.67 -11.08
C ILE A 62 17.96 7.04 -10.26
N ARG A 63 19.05 7.79 -10.03
CA ARG A 63 20.22 7.32 -9.27
C ARG A 63 20.29 7.86 -7.85
N SER A 64 19.54 8.92 -7.54
CA SER A 64 19.50 9.58 -6.24
C SER A 64 18.65 8.83 -5.21
N GLY A 65 18.98 8.99 -3.94
CA GLY A 65 18.22 8.48 -2.80
C GLY A 65 18.58 7.06 -2.36
N HIS A 66 18.58 6.86 -1.04
CA HIS A 66 18.84 5.56 -0.43
C HIS A 66 17.60 4.66 -0.56
N PRO A 67 17.71 3.42 -1.09
CA PRO A 67 16.55 2.56 -1.39
C PRO A 67 15.62 2.29 -0.20
N ALA A 68 16.16 2.07 1.00
CA ALA A 68 15.36 1.81 2.20
C ALA A 68 14.58 3.07 2.67
N THR A 69 15.15 4.26 2.46
CA THR A 69 14.48 5.52 2.77
C THR A 69 13.35 5.77 1.78
N LEU A 70 13.60 5.58 0.49
CA LEU A 70 12.59 5.71 -0.56
C LEU A 70 11.44 4.71 -0.40
N LEU A 71 11.73 3.48 0.07
CA LEU A 71 10.69 2.50 0.38
C LEU A 71 9.78 2.98 1.52
N ARG A 72 10.35 3.52 2.59
CA ARG A 72 9.57 4.09 3.71
C ARG A 72 8.70 5.27 3.26
N TRP A 73 9.24 6.15 2.42
CA TRP A 73 8.48 7.24 1.82
C TRP A 73 7.39 6.72 0.90
N HIS A 74 7.67 5.72 0.06
CA HIS A 74 6.66 5.09 -0.78
C HIS A 74 5.47 4.57 0.04
N GLU A 75 5.75 3.84 1.11
CA GLU A 75 4.70 3.31 1.99
C GLU A 75 3.88 4.44 2.65
N ALA A 76 4.55 5.45 3.21
CA ALA A 76 3.88 6.55 3.90
C ALA A 76 3.06 7.44 2.95
N LEU A 77 3.64 7.81 1.80
CA LEU A 77 2.97 8.68 0.82
C LEU A 77 1.82 7.97 0.12
N ALA A 78 2.00 6.70 -0.27
CA ALA A 78 0.93 5.91 -0.87
C ALA A 78 -0.23 5.72 0.10
N TRP A 79 0.05 5.44 1.37
CA TRP A 79 -0.96 5.28 2.40
C TRP A 79 -1.69 6.58 2.69
N LEU A 80 -0.99 7.69 2.96
CA LEU A 80 -1.61 8.98 3.22
C LEU A 80 -2.39 9.49 2.00
N GLY A 81 -1.82 9.36 0.81
CA GLY A 81 -2.49 9.73 -0.43
C GLY A 81 -3.77 8.93 -0.67
N SER A 82 -3.76 7.63 -0.36
CA SER A 82 -4.97 6.80 -0.49
C SER A 82 -6.08 7.19 0.47
N LEU A 83 -5.75 7.63 1.69
CA LEU A 83 -6.76 8.14 2.63
C LEU A 83 -7.41 9.42 2.12
N LEU A 84 -6.62 10.37 1.59
CA LEU A 84 -7.14 11.61 1.03
C LEU A 84 -8.02 11.35 -0.20
N VAL A 85 -7.59 10.44 -1.09
CA VAL A 85 -8.39 10.03 -2.26
C VAL A 85 -9.67 9.32 -1.83
N LEU A 86 -9.67 8.55 -0.76
CA LEU A 86 -10.87 7.89 -0.25
C LEU A 86 -11.91 8.91 0.24
N VAL A 87 -11.49 9.92 1.00
CA VAL A 87 -12.38 11.02 1.41
C VAL A 87 -12.89 11.81 0.21
N HIS A 88 -12.03 12.07 -0.79
CA HIS A 88 -12.44 12.71 -2.05
C HIS A 88 -13.49 11.89 -2.81
N ALA A 89 -13.35 10.57 -2.85
CA ALA A 89 -14.25 9.69 -3.58
C ALA A 89 -15.64 9.60 -2.95
N GLY A 90 -15.74 9.69 -1.63
CA GLY A 90 -17.00 9.67 -0.89
C GLY A 90 -17.93 10.82 -1.25
N VAL A 91 -17.39 11.93 -1.78
CA VAL A 91 -18.15 13.10 -2.22
C VAL A 91 -18.83 12.92 -3.60
N HIS A 92 -18.40 11.93 -4.40
CA HIS A 92 -18.79 11.82 -5.81
C HIS A 92 -19.36 10.44 -6.15
N PHE A 93 -20.63 10.20 -5.82
CA PHE A 93 -21.28 8.89 -6.04
C PHE A 93 -21.58 8.53 -7.50
N ASN A 94 -21.61 9.49 -8.43
CA ASN A 94 -22.03 9.28 -9.81
C ASN A 94 -20.90 9.06 -10.83
N ALA A 95 -19.66 8.90 -10.37
CA ALA A 95 -18.48 8.75 -11.24
C ALA A 95 -18.02 7.29 -11.30
N ILE A 96 -18.47 6.51 -12.26
CA ILE A 96 -18.09 5.09 -12.43
C ILE A 96 -16.59 4.92 -12.50
N LEU A 97 -15.88 5.75 -13.29
CA LEU A 97 -14.41 5.69 -13.39
C LEU A 97 -13.73 6.00 -12.05
N GLY A 98 -14.27 6.94 -11.26
CA GLY A 98 -13.79 7.24 -9.91
C GLY A 98 -13.89 6.03 -8.99
N TRP A 99 -15.05 5.36 -8.97
CA TRP A 99 -15.26 4.17 -8.14
C TRP A 99 -14.38 2.98 -8.55
N LEU A 100 -14.19 2.76 -9.86
CA LEU A 100 -13.26 1.73 -10.33
C LEU A 100 -11.81 2.06 -9.95
N ALA A 101 -11.42 3.34 -10.02
CA ALA A 101 -10.10 3.77 -9.58
C ALA A 101 -9.91 3.56 -8.06
N VAL A 102 -10.92 3.89 -7.24
CA VAL A 102 -10.90 3.63 -5.78
C VAL A 102 -10.80 2.14 -5.48
N ALA A 103 -11.60 1.31 -6.14
CA ALA A 103 -11.53 -0.14 -5.96
C ALA A 103 -10.13 -0.68 -6.29
N ALA A 104 -9.56 -0.28 -7.43
CA ALA A 104 -8.19 -0.65 -7.81
C ALA A 104 -7.15 -0.12 -6.81
N MET A 105 -7.32 1.10 -6.30
CA MET A 105 -6.46 1.69 -5.25
C MET A 105 -6.50 0.87 -3.96
N LEU A 106 -7.69 0.52 -3.47
CA LEU A 106 -7.84 -0.26 -2.23
C LEU A 106 -7.23 -1.66 -2.37
N ILE A 107 -7.43 -2.32 -3.52
CA ILE A 107 -6.79 -3.60 -3.82
C ILE A 107 -5.26 -3.43 -3.85
N ASN A 108 -4.76 -2.34 -4.44
CA ASN A 108 -3.33 -2.06 -4.52
C ASN A 108 -2.71 -1.81 -3.14
N VAL A 109 -3.36 -1.02 -2.29
CA VAL A 109 -2.92 -0.77 -0.90
C VAL A 109 -2.99 -2.06 -0.08
N GLY A 110 -4.08 -2.81 -0.15
CA GLY A 110 -4.22 -4.11 0.50
C GLY A 110 -3.12 -5.09 0.07
N SER A 111 -2.84 -5.15 -1.23
CA SER A 111 -1.73 -5.91 -1.80
C SER A 111 -0.37 -5.49 -1.21
N GLY A 112 -0.10 -4.18 -1.13
CA GLY A 112 1.14 -3.65 -0.55
C GLY A 112 1.30 -4.02 0.93
N LEU A 113 0.25 -3.83 1.73
CA LEU A 113 0.24 -4.19 3.15
C LEU A 113 0.43 -5.70 3.37
N THR A 114 -0.33 -6.52 2.63
CA THR A 114 -0.21 -7.98 2.69
C THR A 114 1.21 -8.43 2.36
N GLY A 115 1.78 -7.92 1.25
CA GLY A 115 3.15 -8.22 0.86
C GLY A 115 4.18 -7.82 1.92
N LYS A 116 4.00 -6.67 2.58
CA LYS A 116 4.88 -6.22 3.67
C LYS A 116 4.80 -7.13 4.89
N PHE A 117 3.59 -7.36 5.42
CA PHE A 117 3.40 -8.15 6.64
C PHE A 117 3.77 -9.62 6.46
N LEU A 118 3.38 -10.22 5.33
CA LEU A 118 3.71 -11.62 5.05
C LEU A 118 5.21 -11.80 4.81
N LEU A 119 5.85 -10.89 4.08
CA LEU A 119 7.28 -10.98 3.79
C LEU A 119 8.12 -10.84 5.08
N ASP A 120 7.82 -9.85 5.92
CA ASP A 120 8.51 -9.65 7.19
C ASP A 120 8.31 -10.86 8.10
N ARG A 121 7.08 -11.38 8.21
CA ARG A 121 6.77 -12.54 9.04
C ARG A 121 7.46 -13.82 8.55
N SER A 122 7.43 -14.08 7.24
CA SER A 122 8.08 -15.26 6.65
C SER A 122 9.60 -15.19 6.81
N ARG A 123 10.19 -14.00 6.63
CA ARG A 123 11.62 -13.78 6.83
C ARG A 123 12.04 -14.07 8.27
N HIS A 124 11.34 -13.51 9.25
CA HIS A 124 11.65 -13.74 10.67
C HIS A 124 11.53 -15.22 11.04
N ARG A 125 10.47 -15.90 10.58
CA ARG A 125 10.31 -17.34 10.83
C ARG A 125 11.45 -18.16 10.25
N LEU A 126 11.84 -17.88 9.02
CA LEU A 126 12.94 -18.57 8.35
C LEU A 126 14.28 -18.34 9.07
N GLU A 127 14.57 -17.09 9.47
CA GLU A 127 15.76 -16.74 10.22
C GLU A 127 15.82 -17.41 11.61
N GLU A 128 14.70 -17.39 12.34
CA GLU A 128 14.60 -18.07 13.66
C GLU A 128 14.71 -19.60 13.53
N ALA A 129 14.11 -20.20 12.51
CA ALA A 129 14.22 -21.63 12.26
C ALA A 129 15.68 -22.02 11.95
N ARG A 130 16.33 -21.25 11.08
CA ARG A 130 17.73 -21.45 10.71
C ARG A 130 18.67 -21.34 11.92
N GLN A 131 18.46 -20.32 12.77
CA GLN A 131 19.26 -20.16 13.99
C GLN A 131 19.08 -21.31 14.98
N ARG A 132 17.83 -21.78 15.19
CA ARG A 132 17.53 -22.91 16.06
C ARG A 132 18.18 -24.21 15.60
N MET A 133 18.18 -24.46 14.29
CA MET A 133 18.78 -25.67 13.72
C MET A 133 20.32 -25.63 13.78
N ARG A 134 20.92 -24.48 13.49
CA ARG A 134 22.38 -24.27 13.67
C ARG A 134 22.81 -24.46 15.12
N ALA A 135 22.04 -23.98 16.08
CA ALA A 135 22.31 -24.18 17.51
C ALA A 135 22.23 -25.64 17.94
N ARG A 136 21.55 -26.48 17.18
CA ARG A 136 21.48 -27.94 17.38
C ARG A 136 22.61 -28.71 16.68
N GLY A 137 23.51 -28.00 15.98
CA GLY A 137 24.67 -28.60 15.31
C GLY A 137 24.34 -29.35 14.01
N LEU A 138 23.16 -29.08 13.39
CA LEU A 138 22.81 -29.70 12.12
C LEU A 138 23.74 -29.21 10.99
N PRO A 139 24.21 -30.11 10.11
CA PRO A 139 24.97 -29.74 8.92
C PRO A 139 24.13 -28.92 7.95
N GLU A 140 24.77 -28.03 7.19
CA GLU A 140 24.08 -27.07 6.30
C GLU A 140 23.16 -27.74 5.28
N ALA A 141 23.56 -28.91 4.74
CA ALA A 141 22.76 -29.66 3.76
C ALA A 141 21.43 -30.18 4.36
N GLU A 142 21.44 -30.64 5.60
CA GLU A 142 20.25 -31.11 6.31
C GLU A 142 19.36 -29.95 6.74
N LEU A 143 19.96 -28.78 7.00
CA LEU A 143 19.28 -27.52 7.29
C LEU A 143 18.51 -27.01 6.08
N GLU A 144 19.03 -27.09 4.87
CA GLU A 144 18.36 -26.70 3.64
C GLU A 144 17.14 -27.59 3.37
N ASP A 145 17.24 -28.87 3.57
CA ASP A 145 16.15 -29.83 3.35
C ASP A 145 15.00 -29.60 4.34
N GLN A 146 15.32 -29.42 5.62
CA GLN A 146 14.31 -29.14 6.66
C GLN A 146 13.64 -27.76 6.52
N LEU A 147 14.33 -26.77 5.96
CA LEU A 147 13.80 -25.45 5.70
C LEU A 147 13.12 -25.29 4.33
N TYR A 148 13.05 -26.35 3.54
CA TYR A 148 12.52 -26.31 2.18
C TYR A 148 11.12 -25.64 2.10
N TRP A 149 10.18 -26.04 2.92
CA TRP A 149 8.83 -25.47 2.93
C TRP A 149 8.78 -24.01 3.41
N ASP A 150 9.61 -23.64 4.36
CA ASP A 150 9.70 -22.27 4.85
C ASP A 150 10.33 -21.35 3.77
N SER A 151 11.33 -21.84 3.04
CA SER A 151 11.94 -21.12 1.93
C SER A 151 10.99 -20.99 0.74
N LEU A 152 10.25 -22.05 0.40
CA LEU A 152 9.22 -22.01 -0.64
C LEU A 152 8.12 -21.01 -0.33
N THR A 153 7.65 -20.97 0.93
CA THR A 153 6.67 -19.99 1.38
C THR A 153 7.22 -18.57 1.27
N PHE A 154 8.47 -18.35 1.65
CA PHE A 154 9.14 -17.05 1.50
C PHE A 154 9.23 -16.62 0.03
N ASP A 155 9.60 -17.53 -0.86
CA ASP A 155 9.71 -17.23 -2.30
C ASP A 155 8.34 -16.97 -2.94
N ALA A 156 7.29 -17.69 -2.56
CA ALA A 156 5.92 -17.44 -3.00
C ALA A 156 5.45 -16.03 -2.58
N VAL A 157 5.72 -15.62 -1.34
CA VAL A 157 5.40 -14.27 -0.86
C VAL A 157 6.25 -13.20 -1.57
N LYS A 158 7.50 -13.50 -1.88
CA LYS A 158 8.36 -12.62 -2.67
C LYS A 158 7.83 -12.44 -4.11
N GLN A 159 7.25 -13.48 -4.68
CA GLN A 159 6.63 -13.47 -6.01
C GLN A 159 5.34 -12.63 -6.05
N TRP A 160 4.66 -12.42 -4.90
CA TRP A 160 3.51 -11.53 -4.76
C TRP A 160 3.75 -10.11 -5.30
N ARG A 161 4.99 -9.63 -5.28
CA ARG A 161 5.35 -8.33 -5.85
C ARG A 161 5.06 -8.22 -7.35
N HIS A 162 5.04 -9.33 -8.08
CA HIS A 162 4.71 -9.34 -9.51
C HIS A 162 3.23 -9.06 -9.75
N VAL A 163 2.37 -9.37 -8.78
CA VAL A 163 0.93 -9.06 -8.83
C VAL A 163 0.66 -7.59 -8.50
N HIS A 164 1.44 -7.01 -7.59
CA HIS A 164 1.27 -5.61 -7.17
C HIS A 164 1.44 -4.61 -8.34
N PHE A 165 2.38 -4.86 -9.25
CA PHE A 165 2.65 -3.93 -10.35
C PHE A 165 1.52 -3.81 -11.37
N PRO A 166 0.93 -4.90 -11.90
CA PRO A 166 -0.24 -4.80 -12.79
C PRO A 166 -1.42 -4.07 -12.15
N ILE A 167 -1.68 -4.30 -10.86
CA ILE A 167 -2.76 -3.61 -10.12
C ILE A 167 -2.45 -2.12 -10.02
N THR A 168 -1.20 -1.74 -9.75
CA THR A 168 -0.77 -0.33 -9.74
C THR A 168 -0.97 0.32 -11.12
N LEU A 169 -0.68 -0.38 -12.20
CA LEU A 169 -0.89 0.12 -13.56
C LEU A 169 -2.38 0.31 -13.85
N ALA A 170 -3.22 -0.66 -13.50
CA ALA A 170 -4.67 -0.55 -13.65
C ALA A 170 -5.22 0.67 -12.89
N PHE A 171 -4.79 0.85 -11.64
CA PHE A 171 -5.14 2.04 -10.86
C PHE A 171 -4.69 3.34 -11.55
N ALA A 172 -3.45 3.40 -12.04
CA ALA A 172 -2.92 4.59 -12.70
C ALA A 172 -3.72 4.95 -13.97
N VAL A 173 -4.10 3.95 -14.78
CA VAL A 173 -4.92 4.14 -15.98
C VAL A 173 -6.32 4.65 -15.62
N LEU A 174 -7.00 4.02 -14.66
CA LEU A 174 -8.33 4.40 -14.21
C LEU A 174 -8.37 5.80 -13.59
N ALA A 175 -7.39 6.11 -12.73
CA ALA A 175 -7.26 7.43 -12.11
C ALA A 175 -7.00 8.52 -13.15
N THR A 176 -6.11 8.27 -14.12
CA THR A 176 -5.85 9.21 -15.22
C THR A 176 -7.10 9.40 -16.07
N ALA A 177 -7.80 8.33 -16.44
CA ALA A 177 -9.03 8.40 -17.20
C ALA A 177 -10.11 9.19 -16.44
N HIS A 178 -10.25 9.00 -15.13
CA HIS A 178 -11.15 9.76 -14.28
C HIS A 178 -10.80 11.26 -14.29
N ILE A 179 -9.53 11.61 -14.08
CA ILE A 179 -9.06 12.99 -14.08
C ILE A 179 -9.35 13.66 -15.43
N VAL A 180 -8.99 13.00 -16.54
CA VAL A 180 -9.24 13.51 -17.89
C VAL A 180 -10.75 13.69 -18.14
N ALA A 181 -11.57 12.73 -17.74
CA ALA A 181 -13.03 12.83 -17.89
C ALA A 181 -13.62 14.00 -17.11
N VAL A 182 -13.15 14.25 -15.89
CA VAL A 182 -13.58 15.41 -15.08
C VAL A 182 -13.23 16.72 -15.78
N PHE A 183 -12.02 16.87 -16.30
CA PHE A 183 -11.60 18.10 -16.98
C PHE A 183 -12.35 18.32 -18.32
N LEU A 184 -12.63 17.25 -19.07
CA LEU A 184 -13.30 17.35 -20.37
C LEU A 184 -14.80 17.58 -20.26
N PHE A 185 -15.47 16.93 -19.31
CA PHE A 185 -16.94 16.88 -19.27
C PHE A 185 -17.58 17.71 -18.17
N TRP A 186 -16.90 17.94 -17.06
CA TRP A 186 -17.49 18.65 -15.93
C TRP A 186 -16.89 20.01 -15.64
N GLY A 187 -15.66 20.27 -16.08
CA GLY A 187 -14.94 21.49 -15.72
C GLY A 187 -14.78 21.64 -14.20
N TRP A 188 -13.93 22.55 -13.76
CA TRP A 188 -13.82 22.93 -12.35
C TRP A 188 -14.87 24.02 -12.01
N LYS A 189 -16.10 23.65 -11.83
CA LYS A 189 -17.14 24.56 -11.32
C LYS A 189 -17.48 24.21 -9.89
#